data_65969580781ce650f73fbecc8783bf4f
#
_entry.id   65969580781ce650f73fbecc8783bf4f
#
_cell.length_a   1.000
_cell.length_b   1.000
_cell.length_c   1.000
_cell.angle_alpha   90.00
_cell.angle_beta   90.00
_cell.angle_gamma   90.00
#
_symmetry.space_group_name_H-M   'P 1'
#
loop_
_entity.id
_entity.type
_entity.pdbx_description
1 polymer ?
#
loop_
_entity_poly.entity_id
_entity_poly.type
_entity_poly.pdbx_seq_one_letter_code
_entity_poly.pdbx_strand_id
1 'polypeptide(L)'
;MARVNHKKVRQLLNQERNSITDRQFFVSRILAGHFADIAAAQSKRYAYNRRVNVRIVWEPKNPEGAHTDNSLIWINAATPLVKAKKNRQERYEMVCGLFAHELGHVLYTDFLSSQTHAAKTMDGGWYPERPVCAELSHRLNVDEIEEYRNQGSVYQTAFTRLSHHLHNVLEDGFIEEKMMNHFPGVLGANLKSLRESVWEETQTVAQLVEQEADERLKWRSILQMMLSYCLYGEIKYGETALTDERIQAVFHSLDDLDEGLTCADPRVRWQMVN
;
A
#
# COMPACT_ATOMS: atom_id res chain seq x y z
N MET A 1 15.16 2.23 -55.79
CA MET A 1 14.70 2.17 -54.35
C MET A 1 15.54 3.13 -53.54
N ALA A 2 14.92 4.12 -52.88
CA ALA A 2 15.64 5.05 -52.01
C ALA A 2 16.11 4.29 -50.77
N ARG A 3 17.43 4.31 -50.48
CA ARG A 3 17.99 3.71 -49.25
C ARG A 3 17.51 4.51 -48.04
N VAL A 4 16.86 3.84 -47.11
CA VAL A 4 16.45 4.43 -45.86
C VAL A 4 17.68 4.79 -45.02
N ASN A 5 17.85 6.08 -44.69
CA ASN A 5 18.96 6.54 -43.85
C ASN A 5 18.60 6.29 -42.37
N HIS A 6 18.98 5.13 -41.88
CA HIS A 6 18.70 4.72 -40.49
C HIS A 6 19.21 5.72 -39.42
N LYS A 7 20.32 6.42 -39.69
CA LYS A 7 20.84 7.44 -38.77
C LYS A 7 19.88 8.64 -38.68
N LYS A 8 19.35 9.09 -39.83
CA LYS A 8 18.39 10.21 -39.89
C LYS A 8 17.05 9.82 -39.25
N VAL A 9 16.59 8.58 -39.50
CA VAL A 9 15.37 8.06 -38.85
C VAL A 9 15.53 8.01 -37.31
N ARG A 10 16.67 7.50 -36.80
CA ARG A 10 16.95 7.52 -35.37
C ARG A 10 17.01 8.93 -34.79
N GLN A 11 17.59 9.89 -35.50
CA GLN A 11 17.61 11.28 -35.06
C GLN A 11 16.22 11.88 -34.98
N LEU A 12 15.37 11.67 -35.96
CA LEU A 12 13.98 12.12 -35.96
C LEU A 12 13.18 11.49 -34.83
N LEU A 13 13.28 10.17 -34.64
CA LEU A 13 12.61 9.46 -33.54
C LEU A 13 13.08 9.97 -32.16
N ASN A 14 14.37 10.25 -32.01
CA ASN A 14 14.89 10.82 -30.77
C ASN A 14 14.40 12.25 -30.55
N GLN A 15 14.29 13.06 -31.61
CA GLN A 15 13.73 14.40 -31.51
C GLN A 15 12.26 14.38 -31.14
N GLU A 16 11.44 13.54 -31.77
CA GLU A 16 10.03 13.34 -31.39
C GLU A 16 9.90 12.84 -29.93
N ARG A 17 10.69 11.83 -29.57
CA ARG A 17 10.68 11.28 -28.20
C ARG A 17 11.05 12.35 -27.16
N ASN A 18 11.99 13.25 -27.47
CA ASN A 18 12.39 14.33 -26.57
C ASN A 18 11.46 15.55 -26.60
N SER A 19 10.59 15.67 -27.60
CA SER A 19 9.59 16.74 -27.67
C SER A 19 8.40 16.54 -26.74
N ILE A 20 8.10 15.27 -26.35
CA ILE A 20 7.01 14.94 -25.45
C ILE A 20 7.47 15.16 -24.01
N THR A 21 6.75 15.98 -23.25
CA THR A 21 7.01 16.18 -21.82
C THR A 21 6.60 14.94 -20.99
N ASP A 22 7.15 14.79 -19.77
CA ASP A 22 6.75 13.69 -18.89
C ASP A 22 5.26 13.74 -18.58
N ARG A 23 4.70 14.93 -18.34
CA ARG A 23 3.26 15.08 -18.16
C ARG A 23 2.47 14.53 -19.34
N GLN A 24 2.83 14.89 -20.58
CA GLN A 24 2.15 14.40 -21.79
C GLN A 24 2.28 12.89 -21.94
N PHE A 25 3.44 12.33 -21.61
CA PHE A 25 3.69 10.89 -21.67
C PHE A 25 2.82 10.14 -20.65
N PHE A 26 2.90 10.53 -19.36
CA PHE A 26 2.22 9.79 -18.28
C PHE A 26 0.70 9.92 -18.32
N VAL A 27 0.13 11.08 -18.66
CA VAL A 27 -1.33 11.25 -18.75
C VAL A 27 -1.91 10.79 -20.10
N SER A 28 -1.11 10.14 -20.95
CA SER A 28 -1.59 9.69 -22.26
C SER A 28 -2.60 8.55 -22.13
N ARG A 29 -3.64 8.60 -22.96
CA ARG A 29 -4.63 7.51 -23.04
C ARG A 29 -4.02 6.18 -23.45
N ILE A 30 -2.90 6.22 -24.20
CA ILE A 30 -2.18 5.02 -24.64
C ILE A 30 -1.58 4.31 -23.43
N LEU A 31 -0.92 5.04 -22.53
CA LEU A 31 -0.32 4.43 -21.35
C LEU A 31 -1.40 3.91 -20.37
N ALA A 32 -2.43 4.70 -20.12
CA ALA A 32 -3.56 4.26 -19.28
C ALA A 32 -4.25 3.02 -19.88
N GLY A 33 -4.46 2.99 -21.21
CA GLY A 33 -5.02 1.84 -21.93
C GLY A 33 -4.13 0.60 -21.83
N HIS A 34 -2.82 0.75 -21.95
CA HIS A 34 -1.87 -0.34 -21.77
C HIS A 34 -1.95 -0.97 -20.38
N PHE A 35 -2.01 -0.15 -19.31
CA PHE A 35 -2.18 -0.67 -17.96
C PHE A 35 -3.56 -1.31 -17.74
N ALA A 36 -4.61 -0.74 -18.31
CA ALA A 36 -5.95 -1.34 -18.25
C ALA A 36 -5.99 -2.72 -18.96
N ASP A 37 -5.30 -2.87 -20.09
CA ASP A 37 -5.17 -4.16 -20.79
C ASP A 37 -4.42 -5.20 -19.95
N ILE A 38 -3.35 -4.79 -19.26
CA ILE A 38 -2.62 -5.66 -18.31
C ILE A 38 -3.55 -6.08 -17.17
N ALA A 39 -4.24 -5.13 -16.54
CA ALA A 39 -5.16 -5.42 -15.43
C ALA A 39 -6.29 -6.38 -15.89
N ALA A 40 -6.88 -6.17 -17.06
CA ALA A 40 -7.90 -7.03 -17.63
C ALA A 40 -7.37 -8.44 -17.92
N ALA A 41 -6.15 -8.56 -18.46
CA ALA A 41 -5.53 -9.85 -18.76
C ALA A 41 -5.26 -10.65 -17.49
N GLN A 42 -4.76 -10.00 -16.43
CA GLN A 42 -4.48 -10.67 -15.16
C GLN A 42 -5.77 -11.01 -14.39
N SER A 43 -6.76 -10.13 -14.37
CA SER A 43 -8.06 -10.39 -13.72
C SER A 43 -8.77 -11.62 -14.35
N LYS A 44 -8.68 -11.81 -15.66
CA LYS A 44 -9.20 -13.01 -16.33
C LYS A 44 -8.51 -14.29 -15.85
N ARG A 45 -7.20 -14.25 -15.64
CA ARG A 45 -6.42 -15.40 -15.18
C ARG A 45 -6.89 -15.90 -13.80
N TYR A 46 -7.38 -15.00 -12.97
CA TYR A 46 -7.90 -15.29 -11.62
C TYR A 46 -9.43 -15.43 -11.58
N ALA A 47 -10.08 -15.65 -12.72
CA ALA A 47 -11.54 -15.84 -12.86
C ALA A 47 -12.41 -14.64 -12.46
N TYR A 48 -11.83 -13.48 -12.22
CA TYR A 48 -12.60 -12.31 -11.79
C TYR A 48 -13.28 -11.55 -12.92
N ASN A 49 -12.95 -11.80 -14.18
CA ASN A 49 -13.55 -11.21 -15.41
C ASN A 49 -13.97 -9.73 -15.26
N ARG A 50 -13.21 -8.95 -14.53
CA ARG A 50 -13.51 -7.53 -14.24
C ARG A 50 -12.76 -6.65 -15.24
N ARG A 51 -13.43 -5.61 -15.71
CA ARG A 51 -12.76 -4.49 -16.35
C ARG A 51 -12.39 -3.50 -15.27
N VAL A 52 -11.10 -3.39 -15.00
CA VAL A 52 -10.55 -2.35 -14.13
C VAL A 52 -10.10 -1.20 -15.01
N ASN A 53 -10.60 -0.01 -14.77
CA ASN A 53 -10.14 1.20 -15.45
C ASN A 53 -8.81 1.65 -14.83
N VAL A 54 -7.99 2.31 -15.64
CA VAL A 54 -6.76 2.94 -15.14
C VAL A 54 -6.76 4.40 -15.49
N ARG A 55 -6.50 5.25 -14.52
CA ARG A 55 -6.35 6.69 -14.67
C ARG A 55 -5.01 7.15 -14.13
N ILE A 56 -4.19 7.71 -15.00
CA ILE A 56 -2.91 8.31 -14.61
C ILE A 56 -3.08 9.82 -14.65
N VAL A 57 -2.72 10.49 -13.56
CA VAL A 57 -2.78 11.95 -13.41
C VAL A 57 -1.40 12.55 -13.20
N TRP A 58 -1.32 13.86 -13.31
CA TRP A 58 -0.10 14.62 -13.02
C TRP A 58 -0.44 15.74 -12.04
N GLU A 59 -0.41 15.42 -10.74
CA GLU A 59 -0.84 16.30 -9.65
C GLU A 59 0.31 16.55 -8.66
N PRO A 60 1.24 17.47 -8.96
CA PRO A 60 2.47 17.64 -8.17
C PRO A 60 2.25 18.20 -6.75
N LYS A 61 1.05 18.67 -6.43
CA LYS A 61 0.67 19.15 -5.09
C LYS A 61 -0.07 18.08 -4.26
N ASN A 62 -0.50 17.01 -4.88
CA ASN A 62 -1.13 15.89 -4.21
C ASN A 62 -0.05 14.89 -3.79
N PRO A 63 0.12 14.61 -2.48
CA PRO A 63 1.13 13.66 -2.00
C PRO A 63 0.75 12.20 -2.28
N GLU A 64 -0.51 11.93 -2.56
CA GLU A 64 -1.01 10.58 -2.80
C GLU A 64 -0.39 9.97 -4.06
N GLY A 65 0.14 8.74 -3.92
CA GLY A 65 0.82 8.02 -5.00
C GLY A 65 -0.15 7.28 -5.90
N ALA A 66 -0.94 6.43 -5.32
CA ALA A 66 -1.93 5.62 -6.01
C ALA A 66 -3.01 5.13 -5.05
N HIS A 67 -4.15 4.71 -5.57
CA HIS A 67 -5.19 3.97 -4.86
C HIS A 67 -6.09 3.20 -5.83
N THR A 68 -6.81 2.22 -5.29
CA THR A 68 -7.87 1.53 -6.03
C THR A 68 -9.14 1.36 -5.19
N ASP A 69 -10.29 1.41 -5.86
CA ASP A 69 -11.61 1.03 -5.33
C ASP A 69 -12.11 -0.30 -5.90
N ASN A 70 -11.20 -1.11 -6.47
CA ASN A 70 -11.49 -2.34 -7.17
C ASN A 70 -12.16 -2.18 -8.59
N SER A 71 -12.53 -0.97 -8.99
CA SER A 71 -13.07 -0.65 -10.31
C SER A 71 -12.17 0.29 -11.11
N LEU A 72 -11.44 1.11 -10.39
CA LEU A 72 -10.49 2.09 -10.92
C LEU A 72 -9.17 1.98 -10.17
N ILE A 73 -8.08 1.89 -10.90
CA ILE A 73 -6.74 2.14 -10.42
C ILE A 73 -6.38 3.59 -10.77
N TRP A 74 -6.16 4.42 -9.75
CA TRP A 74 -5.74 5.80 -9.91
C TRP A 74 -4.26 5.95 -9.52
N ILE A 75 -3.46 6.64 -10.34
CA ILE A 75 -2.01 6.78 -10.14
C ILE A 75 -1.61 8.23 -10.38
N ASN A 76 -0.87 8.83 -9.47
CA ASN A 76 -0.27 10.14 -9.64
C ASN A 76 1.20 10.01 -10.06
N ALA A 77 1.49 10.26 -11.33
CA ALA A 77 2.84 10.20 -11.88
C ALA A 77 3.71 11.44 -11.54
N ALA A 78 3.20 12.37 -10.72
CA ALA A 78 3.92 13.58 -10.31
C ALA A 78 4.26 13.61 -8.81
N THR A 79 4.20 12.46 -8.12
CA THR A 79 4.61 12.38 -6.71
C THR A 79 6.09 12.72 -6.53
N PRO A 80 6.52 13.16 -5.34
CA PRO A 80 7.93 13.39 -5.04
C PRO A 80 8.79 12.17 -5.37
N LEU A 81 8.36 10.97 -4.99
CA LEU A 81 9.06 9.71 -5.25
C LEU A 81 9.33 9.46 -6.74
N VAL A 82 8.32 9.67 -7.60
CA VAL A 82 8.47 9.53 -9.04
C VAL A 82 9.37 10.62 -9.60
N LYS A 83 9.17 11.87 -9.18
CA LYS A 83 9.93 13.03 -9.68
C LYS A 83 11.40 13.02 -9.27
N ALA A 84 11.76 12.40 -8.16
CA ALA A 84 13.13 12.25 -7.70
C ALA A 84 13.98 11.40 -8.65
N LYS A 85 13.37 10.57 -9.49
CA LYS A 85 14.11 9.72 -10.44
C LYS A 85 14.71 10.54 -11.59
N LYS A 86 15.93 10.16 -12.01
CA LYS A 86 16.80 10.94 -12.90
C LYS A 86 16.23 11.12 -14.30
N ASN A 87 15.59 10.09 -14.82
CA ASN A 87 15.12 10.07 -16.21
C ASN A 87 13.73 9.47 -16.34
N ARG A 88 13.13 9.59 -17.52
CA ARG A 88 11.76 9.11 -17.81
C ARG A 88 11.61 7.61 -17.65
N GLN A 89 12.65 6.83 -17.95
CA GLN A 89 12.60 5.39 -17.81
C GLN A 89 12.46 4.99 -16.33
N GLU A 90 13.29 5.54 -15.46
CA GLU A 90 13.20 5.29 -14.01
C GLU A 90 11.85 5.78 -13.43
N ARG A 91 11.34 6.93 -13.90
CA ARG A 91 10.00 7.42 -13.53
C ARG A 91 8.89 6.47 -13.98
N TYR A 92 9.02 5.91 -15.16
CA TYR A 92 8.08 4.91 -15.68
C TYR A 92 8.11 3.63 -14.84
N GLU A 93 9.29 3.16 -14.45
CA GLU A 93 9.45 2.00 -13.57
C GLU A 93 8.77 2.22 -12.20
N MET A 94 8.89 3.42 -11.61
CA MET A 94 8.16 3.79 -10.39
C MET A 94 6.63 3.78 -10.59
N VAL A 95 6.15 4.35 -11.70
CA VAL A 95 4.72 4.33 -12.04
C VAL A 95 4.23 2.91 -12.28
N CYS A 96 5.04 2.05 -12.89
CA CYS A 96 4.74 0.61 -13.02
C CYS A 96 4.71 -0.11 -11.67
N GLY A 97 5.59 0.27 -10.73
CA GLY A 97 5.59 -0.25 -9.37
C GLY A 97 4.29 0.13 -8.63
N LEU A 98 3.88 1.40 -8.68
CA LEU A 98 2.60 1.86 -8.14
C LEU A 98 1.42 1.11 -8.77
N PHE A 99 1.42 0.94 -10.09
CA PHE A 99 0.41 0.16 -10.78
C PHE A 99 0.39 -1.30 -10.32
N ALA A 100 1.56 -1.93 -10.14
CA ALA A 100 1.65 -3.32 -9.69
C ALA A 100 1.11 -3.49 -8.28
N HIS A 101 1.36 -2.54 -7.37
CA HIS A 101 0.79 -2.49 -6.03
C HIS A 101 -0.75 -2.45 -6.07
N GLU A 102 -1.32 -1.49 -6.77
CA GLU A 102 -2.78 -1.34 -6.89
C GLU A 102 -3.44 -2.53 -7.60
N LEU A 103 -2.77 -3.11 -8.59
CA LEU A 103 -3.21 -4.35 -9.22
C LEU A 103 -3.21 -5.51 -8.22
N GLY A 104 -2.27 -5.54 -7.28
CA GLY A 104 -2.24 -6.50 -6.18
C GLY A 104 -3.52 -6.44 -5.35
N HIS A 105 -3.97 -5.25 -4.96
CA HIS A 105 -5.25 -5.07 -4.28
C HIS A 105 -6.43 -5.58 -5.12
N VAL A 106 -6.48 -5.25 -6.41
CA VAL A 106 -7.55 -5.74 -7.31
C VAL A 106 -7.60 -7.27 -7.37
N LEU A 107 -6.44 -7.94 -7.30
CA LEU A 107 -6.36 -9.39 -7.44
C LEU A 107 -6.54 -10.17 -6.14
N TYR A 108 -6.15 -9.60 -5.00
CA TYR A 108 -6.00 -10.35 -3.76
C TYR A 108 -6.77 -9.77 -2.57
N THR A 109 -7.18 -8.49 -2.59
CA THR A 109 -7.92 -7.89 -1.49
C THR A 109 -9.41 -8.23 -1.53
N ASP A 110 -9.97 -8.64 -0.40
CA ASP A 110 -11.42 -8.80 -0.22
C ASP A 110 -12.07 -7.48 0.23
N PHE A 111 -12.43 -6.65 -0.74
CA PHE A 111 -13.12 -5.38 -0.48
C PHE A 111 -14.47 -5.53 0.23
N LEU A 112 -15.14 -6.71 0.09
CA LEU A 112 -16.41 -6.96 0.77
C LEU A 112 -16.20 -7.17 2.27
N SER A 113 -15.13 -7.85 2.67
CA SER A 113 -14.79 -8.01 4.09
C SER A 113 -14.50 -6.67 4.75
N SER A 114 -13.80 -5.75 4.05
CA SER A 114 -13.56 -4.39 4.54
C SER A 114 -14.85 -3.58 4.75
N GLN A 115 -15.78 -3.68 3.81
CA GLN A 115 -17.09 -3.03 3.95
C GLN A 115 -17.90 -3.64 5.10
N THR A 116 -17.83 -4.96 5.26
CA THR A 116 -18.52 -5.70 6.33
C THR A 116 -17.96 -5.32 7.70
N HIS A 117 -16.61 -5.22 7.83
CA HIS A 117 -15.97 -4.74 9.05
C HIS A 117 -16.47 -3.34 9.41
N ALA A 118 -16.41 -2.39 8.47
CA ALA A 118 -16.86 -1.02 8.73
C ALA A 118 -18.32 -0.97 9.18
N ALA A 119 -19.23 -1.67 8.50
CA ALA A 119 -20.64 -1.71 8.87
C ALA A 119 -20.85 -2.30 10.27
N LYS A 120 -20.22 -3.46 10.56
CA LYS A 120 -20.33 -4.11 11.87
C LYS A 120 -19.78 -3.25 13.01
N THR A 121 -18.64 -2.61 12.79
CA THR A 121 -18.00 -1.75 13.79
C THR A 121 -18.85 -0.51 14.09
N MET A 122 -19.45 0.09 13.07
CA MET A 122 -20.37 1.23 13.25
C MET A 122 -21.68 0.84 13.97
N ASP A 123 -22.10 -0.41 13.91
CA ASP A 123 -23.21 -0.98 14.68
C ASP A 123 -22.81 -1.44 16.11
N GLY A 124 -21.56 -1.19 16.53
CA GLY A 124 -21.02 -1.59 17.84
C GLY A 124 -20.59 -3.06 17.92
N GLY A 125 -20.67 -3.81 16.82
CA GLY A 125 -20.23 -5.21 16.75
C GLY A 125 -18.74 -5.37 16.43
N TRP A 126 -18.30 -6.62 16.30
CA TRP A 126 -16.95 -7.03 15.89
C TRP A 126 -17.01 -7.79 14.57
N TYR A 127 -15.94 -7.73 13.79
CA TYR A 127 -15.79 -8.52 12.57
C TYR A 127 -14.36 -9.08 12.47
N PRO A 128 -14.19 -10.38 12.17
CA PRO A 128 -15.26 -11.38 11.96
C PRO A 128 -16.01 -11.72 13.24
N GLU A 129 -15.35 -11.69 14.40
CA GLU A 129 -15.88 -11.98 15.72
C GLU A 129 -15.13 -11.19 16.81
N ARG A 130 -15.67 -11.16 18.01
CA ARG A 130 -15.03 -10.53 19.16
C ARG A 130 -13.74 -11.28 19.49
N PRO A 131 -12.61 -10.59 19.71
CA PRO A 131 -11.35 -11.23 20.12
C PRO A 131 -11.51 -12.06 21.38
N VAL A 132 -10.96 -13.27 21.37
CA VAL A 132 -10.92 -14.18 22.52
C VAL A 132 -9.46 -14.34 22.94
N CYS A 133 -9.09 -13.69 24.03
CA CYS A 133 -7.71 -13.71 24.53
C CYS A 133 -7.58 -14.67 25.72
N ALA A 134 -6.51 -15.44 25.73
CA ALA A 134 -6.19 -16.36 26.83
C ALA A 134 -5.77 -15.60 28.09
N GLU A 135 -4.96 -14.56 27.93
CA GLU A 135 -4.44 -13.75 29.01
C GLU A 135 -5.48 -12.75 29.54
N LEU A 136 -5.49 -12.57 30.86
CA LEU A 136 -6.44 -11.65 31.52
C LEU A 136 -6.23 -10.20 31.10
N SER A 137 -4.96 -9.78 30.97
CA SER A 137 -4.60 -8.43 30.52
C SER A 137 -5.19 -8.10 29.13
N HIS A 138 -5.07 -9.00 28.19
CA HIS A 138 -5.61 -8.81 26.83
C HIS A 138 -7.15 -8.82 26.84
N ARG A 139 -7.77 -9.65 27.69
CA ARG A 139 -9.23 -9.60 27.85
C ARG A 139 -9.72 -8.26 28.37
N LEU A 140 -9.01 -7.68 29.34
CA LEU A 140 -9.33 -6.35 29.87
C LEU A 140 -9.18 -5.27 28.79
N ASN A 141 -8.16 -5.35 27.97
CA ASN A 141 -7.97 -4.42 26.86
C ASN A 141 -9.13 -4.49 25.87
N VAL A 142 -9.63 -5.69 25.52
CA VAL A 142 -10.79 -5.87 24.63
C VAL A 142 -12.04 -5.26 25.26
N ASP A 143 -12.26 -5.46 26.56
CA ASP A 143 -13.40 -4.87 27.30
C ASP A 143 -13.33 -3.34 27.31
N GLU A 144 -12.15 -2.75 27.55
CA GLU A 144 -11.94 -1.30 27.51
C GLU A 144 -12.17 -0.71 26.13
N ILE A 145 -11.69 -1.38 25.06
CA ILE A 145 -11.92 -0.94 23.68
C ILE A 145 -13.42 -0.99 23.35
N GLU A 146 -14.12 -2.02 23.79
CA GLU A 146 -15.56 -2.15 23.60
C GLU A 146 -16.33 -1.05 24.33
N GLU A 147 -15.97 -0.77 25.59
CA GLU A 147 -16.53 0.33 26.37
C GLU A 147 -16.26 1.70 25.69
N TYR A 148 -15.03 1.92 25.24
CA TYR A 148 -14.66 3.14 24.52
C TYR A 148 -15.50 3.33 23.24
N ARG A 149 -15.65 2.30 22.41
CA ARG A 149 -16.47 2.33 21.19
C ARG A 149 -17.95 2.63 21.49
N ASN A 150 -18.47 2.09 22.60
CA ASN A 150 -19.86 2.27 22.99
C ASN A 150 -20.18 3.69 23.52
N GLN A 151 -19.20 4.56 23.69
CA GLN A 151 -19.40 5.96 24.09
C GLN A 151 -20.07 6.81 22.99
N GLY A 152 -20.10 6.36 21.74
CA GLY A 152 -20.83 7.03 20.65
C GLY A 152 -20.14 6.94 19.30
N SER A 153 -20.83 7.45 18.27
CA SER A 153 -20.44 7.32 16.86
C SER A 153 -19.06 7.90 16.52
N VAL A 154 -18.61 8.92 17.26
CA VAL A 154 -17.26 9.51 17.08
C VAL A 154 -16.18 8.48 17.41
N TYR A 155 -16.36 7.74 18.49
CA TYR A 155 -15.43 6.71 18.93
C TYR A 155 -15.46 5.48 18.00
N GLN A 156 -16.65 5.07 17.56
CA GLN A 156 -16.81 4.02 16.55
C GLN A 156 -16.10 4.39 15.25
N THR A 157 -16.24 5.64 14.81
CA THR A 157 -15.54 6.14 13.61
C THR A 157 -14.03 6.13 13.79
N ALA A 158 -13.53 6.57 14.96
CA ALA A 158 -12.10 6.57 15.25
C ALA A 158 -11.53 5.14 15.25
N PHE A 159 -12.20 4.21 15.92
CA PHE A 159 -11.82 2.80 15.92
C PHE A 159 -11.84 2.19 14.52
N THR A 160 -12.92 2.41 13.75
CA THR A 160 -13.02 1.92 12.37
C THR A 160 -11.85 2.42 11.51
N ARG A 161 -11.49 3.71 11.63
CA ARG A 161 -10.36 4.28 10.88
C ARG A 161 -9.03 3.65 11.27
N LEU A 162 -8.78 3.49 12.58
CA LEU A 162 -7.54 2.85 13.05
C LEU A 162 -7.45 1.41 12.57
N SER A 163 -8.52 0.62 12.74
CA SER A 163 -8.56 -0.76 12.26
C SER A 163 -8.33 -0.85 10.74
N HIS A 164 -8.89 0.07 9.95
CA HIS A 164 -8.60 0.13 8.51
C HIS A 164 -7.14 0.45 8.21
N HIS A 165 -6.50 1.33 8.97
CA HIS A 165 -5.07 1.59 8.78
C HIS A 165 -4.21 0.37 9.11
N LEU A 166 -4.49 -0.32 10.21
CA LEU A 166 -3.78 -1.56 10.58
C LEU A 166 -4.01 -2.67 9.55
N HIS A 167 -5.28 -2.85 9.12
CA HIS A 167 -5.59 -3.82 8.07
C HIS A 167 -4.87 -3.51 6.77
N ASN A 168 -4.80 -2.23 6.36
CA ASN A 168 -4.09 -1.83 5.15
C ASN A 168 -2.59 -2.18 5.23
N VAL A 169 -1.97 -2.00 6.41
CA VAL A 169 -0.57 -2.39 6.64
C VAL A 169 -0.35 -3.89 6.39
N LEU A 170 -1.23 -4.74 6.92
CA LEU A 170 -1.17 -6.19 6.69
C LEU A 170 -1.48 -6.55 5.24
N GLU A 171 -2.50 -5.92 4.67
CA GLU A 171 -2.93 -6.16 3.30
C GLU A 171 -1.83 -5.80 2.29
N ASP A 172 -1.15 -4.65 2.48
CA ASP A 172 -0.04 -4.21 1.63
C ASP A 172 1.10 -5.24 1.65
N GLY A 173 1.49 -5.72 2.83
CA GLY A 173 2.51 -6.78 2.95
C GLY A 173 2.09 -8.06 2.23
N PHE A 174 0.85 -8.52 2.47
CA PHE A 174 0.31 -9.74 1.87
C PHE A 174 0.22 -9.64 0.34
N ILE A 175 -0.37 -8.57 -0.21
CA ILE A 175 -0.57 -8.44 -1.66
C ILE A 175 0.75 -8.28 -2.40
N GLU A 176 1.71 -7.53 -1.84
CA GLU A 176 3.00 -7.32 -2.48
C GLU A 176 3.82 -8.60 -2.54
N GLU A 177 3.81 -9.42 -1.49
CA GLU A 177 4.42 -10.74 -1.52
C GLU A 177 3.79 -11.62 -2.60
N LYS A 178 2.45 -11.67 -2.67
CA LYS A 178 1.73 -12.41 -3.73
C LYS A 178 2.10 -11.90 -5.12
N MET A 179 2.15 -10.57 -5.31
CA MET A 179 2.52 -9.98 -6.60
C MET A 179 3.94 -10.34 -7.02
N MET A 180 4.92 -10.27 -6.12
CA MET A 180 6.30 -10.63 -6.44
C MET A 180 6.46 -12.12 -6.74
N ASN A 181 5.76 -12.98 -6.03
CA ASN A 181 5.82 -14.43 -6.23
C ASN A 181 5.09 -14.90 -7.48
N HIS A 182 3.91 -14.34 -7.78
CA HIS A 182 3.12 -14.75 -8.94
C HIS A 182 3.52 -14.05 -10.25
N PHE A 183 4.10 -12.85 -10.15
CA PHE A 183 4.52 -12.04 -11.29
C PHE A 183 6.00 -11.63 -11.20
N PRO A 184 6.96 -12.57 -11.13
CA PRO A 184 8.39 -12.27 -10.92
C PRO A 184 9.03 -11.50 -12.10
N GLY A 185 8.31 -11.30 -13.20
CA GLY A 185 8.75 -10.52 -14.37
C GLY A 185 8.68 -9.01 -14.10
N VAL A 186 8.27 -8.25 -15.14
CA VAL A 186 8.28 -6.77 -15.11
C VAL A 186 7.47 -6.18 -13.95
N LEU A 187 6.30 -6.75 -13.62
CA LEU A 187 5.47 -6.23 -12.54
C LEU A 187 6.17 -6.39 -11.18
N GLY A 188 6.63 -7.59 -10.85
CA GLY A 188 7.32 -7.83 -9.58
C GLY A 188 8.65 -7.10 -9.48
N ALA A 189 9.42 -7.00 -10.58
CA ALA A 189 10.67 -6.24 -10.60
C ALA A 189 10.46 -4.75 -10.32
N ASN A 190 9.43 -4.14 -10.94
CA ASN A 190 9.11 -2.73 -10.71
C ASN A 190 8.53 -2.49 -9.32
N LEU A 191 7.73 -3.43 -8.80
CA LEU A 191 7.24 -3.37 -7.43
C LEU A 191 8.40 -3.44 -6.42
N LYS A 192 9.36 -4.33 -6.64
CA LYS A 192 10.57 -4.40 -5.82
C LYS A 192 11.37 -3.09 -5.87
N SER A 193 11.54 -2.50 -7.05
CA SER A 193 12.24 -1.21 -7.21
C SER A 193 11.50 -0.06 -6.52
N LEU A 194 10.16 -0.09 -6.52
CA LEU A 194 9.33 0.85 -5.75
C LEU A 194 9.60 0.68 -4.25
N ARG A 195 9.55 -0.56 -3.73
CA ARG A 195 9.82 -0.87 -2.32
C ARG A 195 11.20 -0.37 -1.87
N GLU A 196 12.23 -0.67 -2.65
CA GLU A 196 13.59 -0.21 -2.37
C GLU A 196 13.65 1.32 -2.28
N SER A 197 12.98 2.02 -3.20
CA SER A 197 12.94 3.49 -3.20
C SER A 197 12.17 4.06 -2.01
N VAL A 198 11.06 3.44 -1.63
CA VAL A 198 10.29 3.84 -0.43
C VAL A 198 11.09 3.56 0.84
N TRP A 199 11.79 2.40 0.89
CA TRP A 199 12.65 2.07 2.01
C TRP A 199 13.78 3.10 2.21
N GLU A 200 14.41 3.55 1.13
CA GLU A 200 15.46 4.57 1.22
C GLU A 200 14.95 5.87 1.86
N GLU A 201 13.73 6.29 1.53
CA GLU A 201 13.08 7.51 2.04
C GLU A 201 12.41 7.32 3.42
N THR A 202 12.23 6.07 3.88
CA THR A 202 11.60 5.77 5.17
C THR A 202 12.43 6.31 6.32
N GLN A 203 11.79 7.08 7.20
CA GLN A 203 12.41 7.64 8.40
C GLN A 203 12.75 6.54 9.42
N THR A 204 13.77 6.79 10.23
CA THR A 204 14.07 5.92 11.37
C THR A 204 13.07 6.16 12.50
N VAL A 205 12.94 5.17 13.39
CA VAL A 205 12.09 5.30 14.60
C VAL A 205 12.56 6.50 15.42
N ALA A 206 13.87 6.73 15.58
CA ALA A 206 14.41 7.87 16.29
C ALA A 206 13.91 9.22 15.70
N GLN A 207 13.91 9.35 14.37
CA GLN A 207 13.41 10.55 13.70
C GLN A 207 11.89 10.75 13.88
N LEU A 208 11.12 9.65 13.85
CA LEU A 208 9.67 9.72 14.08
C LEU A 208 9.36 10.10 15.51
N VAL A 209 10.07 9.51 16.49
CA VAL A 209 9.92 9.81 17.91
C VAL A 209 10.21 11.29 18.19
N GLU A 210 11.26 11.86 17.58
CA GLU A 210 11.59 13.28 17.71
C GLU A 210 10.47 14.18 17.18
N GLN A 211 9.79 13.76 16.10
CA GLN A 211 8.66 14.50 15.53
C GLN A 211 7.37 14.34 16.34
N GLU A 212 7.23 13.23 17.06
CA GLU A 212 6.10 12.94 17.96
C GLU A 212 6.30 13.57 19.34
N ALA A 213 6.60 14.87 19.39
CA ALA A 213 6.79 15.61 20.64
C ALA A 213 5.51 15.64 21.51
N ASP A 214 4.32 15.46 20.93
CA ASP A 214 3.03 15.30 21.62
C ASP A 214 2.70 13.81 21.74
N GLU A 215 2.50 13.33 22.98
CA GLU A 215 2.13 11.93 23.28
C GLU A 215 0.91 11.42 22.49
N ARG A 216 0.02 12.33 22.06
CA ARG A 216 -1.15 12.00 21.24
C ARG A 216 -0.82 11.46 19.84
N LEU A 217 0.41 11.60 19.39
CA LEU A 217 0.85 11.19 18.05
C LEU A 217 1.73 9.94 18.05
N LYS A 218 1.96 9.28 19.18
CA LYS A 218 2.79 8.06 19.29
C LYS A 218 2.39 6.92 18.36
N TRP A 219 1.14 6.87 17.92
CA TRP A 219 0.64 5.86 17.01
C TRP A 219 1.27 5.88 15.61
N ARG A 220 1.83 7.00 15.17
CA ARG A 220 2.44 7.13 13.83
C ARG A 220 3.72 6.29 13.72
N SER A 221 4.58 6.35 14.72
CA SER A 221 5.81 5.53 14.78
C SER A 221 5.48 4.05 14.86
N ILE A 222 4.46 3.67 15.62
CA ILE A 222 3.98 2.29 15.72
C ILE A 222 3.52 1.77 14.34
N LEU A 223 2.62 2.51 13.68
CA LEU A 223 2.14 2.12 12.34
C LEU A 223 3.27 2.04 11.31
N GLN A 224 4.23 2.98 11.36
CA GLN A 224 5.38 2.96 10.45
C GLN A 224 6.29 1.77 10.71
N MET A 225 6.49 1.37 11.96
CA MET A 225 7.25 0.17 12.31
C MET A 225 6.55 -1.10 11.81
N MET A 226 5.23 -1.21 12.06
CA MET A 226 4.42 -2.34 11.56
C MET A 226 4.47 -2.42 10.03
N LEU A 227 4.27 -1.30 9.33
CA LEU A 227 4.37 -1.24 7.87
C LEU A 227 5.77 -1.66 7.37
N SER A 228 6.82 -1.16 8.00
CA SER A 228 8.19 -1.53 7.65
C SER A 228 8.44 -3.02 7.84
N TYR A 229 7.96 -3.59 8.94
CA TYR A 229 8.05 -5.03 9.19
C TYR A 229 7.27 -5.84 8.15
N CYS A 230 6.01 -5.49 7.90
CA CYS A 230 5.15 -6.19 6.94
C CYS A 230 5.68 -6.16 5.50
N LEU A 231 6.28 -5.04 5.09
CA LEU A 231 6.80 -4.89 3.72
C LEU A 231 8.22 -5.42 3.57
N TYR A 232 9.09 -5.24 4.56
CA TYR A 232 10.53 -5.46 4.40
C TYR A 232 11.10 -6.55 5.33
N GLY A 233 10.36 -6.98 6.35
CA GLY A 233 10.87 -7.83 7.42
C GLY A 233 11.88 -7.13 8.34
N GLU A 234 12.01 -5.81 8.21
CA GLU A 234 13.00 -4.99 8.92
C GLU A 234 12.39 -3.69 9.44
N ILE A 235 12.94 -3.15 10.53
CA ILE A 235 12.58 -1.87 11.11
C ILE A 235 13.82 -1.00 11.22
N LYS A 236 13.77 0.25 10.73
CA LYS A 236 14.85 1.23 10.87
C LYS A 236 14.82 1.89 12.25
N TYR A 237 15.47 1.30 13.23
CA TYR A 237 15.46 1.83 14.61
C TYR A 237 16.18 3.17 14.77
N GLY A 238 17.32 3.37 14.11
CA GLY A 238 18.21 4.47 14.39
C GLY A 238 18.87 4.31 15.75
N GLU A 239 18.91 5.37 16.55
CA GLU A 239 19.48 5.38 17.92
C GLU A 239 18.43 5.11 19.02
N THR A 240 17.23 4.65 18.66
CA THR A 240 16.14 4.38 19.62
C THR A 240 16.46 3.14 20.45
N ALA A 241 16.30 3.24 21.76
CA ALA A 241 16.48 2.12 22.67
C ALA A 241 15.39 1.05 22.43
N LEU A 242 15.78 -0.23 22.36
CA LEU A 242 14.85 -1.34 22.20
C LEU A 242 13.82 -1.46 23.34
N THR A 243 14.07 -0.80 24.49
CA THR A 243 13.16 -0.73 25.64
C THR A 243 12.08 0.35 25.48
N ASP A 244 12.08 1.11 24.39
CA ASP A 244 11.01 2.08 24.12
C ASP A 244 9.66 1.34 24.03
N GLU A 245 8.65 1.87 24.72
CA GLU A 245 7.32 1.23 24.80
C GLU A 245 6.65 0.99 23.45
N ARG A 246 6.93 1.86 22.44
CA ARG A 246 6.41 1.72 21.09
C ARG A 246 7.01 0.53 20.35
N ILE A 247 8.34 0.34 20.53
CA ILE A 247 9.05 -0.82 19.99
C ILE A 247 8.55 -2.10 20.64
N GLN A 248 8.37 -2.08 21.96
CA GLN A 248 7.82 -3.22 22.69
C GLN A 248 6.39 -3.56 22.25
N ALA A 249 5.54 -2.56 22.00
CA ALA A 249 4.19 -2.77 21.47
C ALA A 249 4.21 -3.51 20.12
N VAL A 250 5.11 -3.10 19.21
CA VAL A 250 5.26 -3.80 17.92
C VAL A 250 5.81 -5.21 18.10
N PHE A 251 6.78 -5.42 18.99
CA PHE A 251 7.33 -6.76 19.25
C PHE A 251 6.28 -7.74 19.79
N HIS A 252 5.37 -7.27 20.62
CA HIS A 252 4.27 -8.11 21.12
C HIS A 252 3.23 -8.46 20.04
N SER A 253 3.21 -7.71 18.93
CA SER A 253 2.29 -7.93 17.82
C SER A 253 2.91 -8.72 16.65
N LEU A 254 4.19 -9.12 16.72
CA LEU A 254 4.86 -9.74 15.56
C LEU A 254 4.22 -11.07 15.14
N ASP A 255 3.82 -11.90 16.08
CA ASP A 255 3.19 -13.19 15.78
C ASP A 255 1.85 -12.98 15.06
N ASP A 256 1.05 -11.98 15.48
CA ASP A 256 -0.21 -11.61 14.83
C ASP A 256 0.02 -11.03 13.43
N LEU A 257 1.08 -10.22 13.26
CA LEU A 257 1.46 -9.70 11.95
C LEU A 257 1.88 -10.84 11.00
N ASP A 258 2.68 -11.79 11.47
CA ASP A 258 3.13 -12.93 10.67
C ASP A 258 1.97 -13.84 10.27
N GLU A 259 1.02 -14.09 11.17
CA GLU A 259 -0.20 -14.83 10.85
C GLU A 259 -1.03 -14.10 9.79
N GLY A 260 -1.22 -12.79 9.95
CA GLY A 260 -1.94 -11.96 9.00
C GLY A 260 -1.30 -11.92 7.61
N LEU A 261 0.03 -11.86 7.55
CA LEU A 261 0.79 -11.82 6.29
C LEU A 261 0.76 -13.16 5.52
N THR A 262 0.69 -14.28 6.23
CA THR A 262 0.78 -15.62 5.61
C THR A 262 -0.59 -16.22 5.30
N CYS A 263 -1.63 -15.87 6.04
CA CYS A 263 -2.95 -16.46 5.89
C CYS A 263 -3.69 -15.91 4.67
N ALA A 264 -4.23 -16.83 3.86
CA ALA A 264 -5.01 -16.49 2.67
C ALA A 264 -6.46 -16.07 3.00
N ASP A 265 -6.98 -16.41 4.18
CA ASP A 265 -8.35 -16.02 4.59
C ASP A 265 -8.33 -14.53 5.05
N PRO A 266 -9.05 -13.63 4.36
CA PRO A 266 -9.10 -12.22 4.72
C PRO A 266 -9.71 -11.97 6.10
N ARG A 267 -10.53 -12.90 6.62
CA ARG A 267 -11.10 -12.77 7.98
C ARG A 267 -10.04 -12.90 9.05
N VAL A 268 -9.01 -13.73 8.83
CA VAL A 268 -7.88 -13.84 9.76
C VAL A 268 -7.12 -12.53 9.86
N ARG A 269 -6.87 -11.84 8.73
CA ARG A 269 -6.24 -10.51 8.78
C ARG A 269 -7.06 -9.51 9.59
N TRP A 270 -8.39 -9.56 9.52
CA TRP A 270 -9.25 -8.75 10.37
C TRP A 270 -9.23 -9.17 11.84
N GLN A 271 -9.05 -10.46 12.14
CA GLN A 271 -8.86 -10.93 13.53
C GLN A 271 -7.55 -10.39 14.12
N MET A 272 -6.47 -10.38 13.35
CA MET A 272 -5.17 -9.84 13.80
C MET A 272 -5.19 -8.32 14.01
N VAL A 273 -6.11 -7.60 13.40
CA VAL A 273 -6.29 -6.15 13.55
C VAL A 273 -7.09 -5.79 14.81
N ASN A 274 -7.99 -6.67 15.23
CA ASN A 274 -8.85 -6.45 16.39
C ASN A 274 -8.14 -6.72 17.70
#